data_6f3181504dd4252c81eb8c94ce62a933
#
_entry.id   6f3181504dd4252c81eb8c94ce62a933
#
_cell.length_a   1.000
_cell.length_b   1.000
_cell.length_c   1.000
_cell.angle_alpha   90.00
_cell.angle_beta   90.00
_cell.angle_gamma   90.00
#
_symmetry.space_group_name_H-M   'P 1'
#
loop_
_entity.id
_entity.type
_entity.pdbx_description
1 polymer ?
#
loop_
_entity_poly.entity_id
_entity_poly.type
_entity_poly.pdbx_seq_one_letter_code
_entity_poly.pdbx_strand_id
1 'polypeptide(L)'
;MNIRIHKILTGSYANGPGRRNAVWFQGCTLHCPGCFNPLTHDPAKGKITTVEQLFSELTIIPCDGITISGGEPFQQPEALQELLQLLRDRSGLPVLVFSGYSYRQLCDVPHFSRSLQLIDALICGPYRKDLQPAYERFCSSDNQELVLLSDRYDKTEFNNLPLGEFIIDQEGNAVFSGICA
;
A
#
# COMPACT_ATOMS: atom_id res chain seq x y z
N MET A 1 18.94 1.14 -5.39
CA MET A 1 18.80 -0.21 -4.73
C MET A 1 17.78 -1.05 -5.48
N ASN A 2 17.80 -2.40 -5.33
CA ASN A 2 16.78 -3.29 -5.91
C ASN A 2 15.59 -3.45 -4.96
N ILE A 3 14.40 -3.60 -5.55
CA ILE A 3 13.14 -3.86 -4.86
C ILE A 3 12.38 -4.96 -5.59
N ARG A 4 11.65 -5.79 -4.87
CA ARG A 4 10.81 -6.83 -5.45
C ARG A 4 9.33 -6.46 -5.31
N ILE A 5 8.64 -6.41 -6.42
CA ILE A 5 7.23 -6.04 -6.51
C ILE A 5 6.39 -7.13 -7.17
N HIS A 6 5.12 -7.18 -6.81
CA HIS A 6 4.13 -8.06 -7.43
C HIS A 6 3.54 -7.40 -8.67
N LYS A 7 2.97 -6.21 -8.50
CA LYS A 7 2.34 -5.43 -9.60
C LYS A 7 2.32 -3.93 -9.28
N ILE A 8 2.09 -3.14 -10.31
CA ILE A 8 1.74 -1.72 -10.24
C ILE A 8 0.37 -1.55 -10.88
N LEU A 9 -0.42 -0.63 -10.37
CA LEU A 9 -1.69 -0.20 -10.94
C LEU A 9 -1.76 1.32 -10.87
N THR A 10 -2.12 1.96 -11.96
CA THR A 10 -2.22 3.42 -12.04
C THR A 10 -3.65 3.88 -12.17
N GLY A 11 -3.98 5.02 -11.56
CA GLY A 11 -5.28 5.66 -11.72
C GLY A 11 -6.46 5.03 -10.96
N SER A 12 -6.18 4.30 -9.88
CA SER A 12 -7.18 3.63 -9.05
C SER A 12 -7.89 4.59 -8.09
N TYR A 13 -9.18 4.39 -7.89
CA TYR A 13 -9.99 5.07 -6.86
C TYR A 13 -10.34 4.16 -5.67
N ALA A 14 -10.08 2.86 -5.77
CA ALA A 14 -10.34 1.89 -4.70
C ALA A 14 -9.10 1.53 -3.87
N ASN A 15 -8.01 2.30 -4.00
CA ASN A 15 -6.77 2.08 -3.24
C ASN A 15 -6.40 3.25 -2.33
N GLY A 16 -7.37 4.09 -1.93
CA GLY A 16 -7.19 5.22 -1.02
C GLY A 16 -7.84 6.50 -1.54
N PRO A 17 -7.74 7.61 -0.78
CA PRO A 17 -8.32 8.89 -1.16
C PRO A 17 -7.78 9.43 -2.48
N GLY A 18 -8.66 9.93 -3.34
CA GLY A 18 -8.32 10.46 -4.65
C GLY A 18 -7.90 9.39 -5.66
N ARG A 19 -7.33 9.83 -6.78
CA ARG A 19 -6.80 8.96 -7.83
C ARG A 19 -5.40 8.48 -7.46
N ARG A 20 -5.23 7.18 -7.22
CA ARG A 20 -3.99 6.60 -6.70
C ARG A 20 -3.18 5.86 -7.77
N ASN A 21 -1.86 6.01 -7.75
CA ASN A 21 -0.98 5.02 -8.34
C ASN A 21 -0.51 4.10 -7.21
N ALA A 22 -0.73 2.80 -7.38
CA ALA A 22 -0.53 1.81 -6.33
C ALA A 22 0.53 0.78 -6.73
N VAL A 23 1.35 0.36 -5.76
CA VAL A 23 2.31 -0.73 -5.91
C VAL A 23 2.09 -1.79 -4.85
N TRP A 24 2.13 -3.05 -5.26
CA TRP A 24 2.14 -4.20 -4.38
C TRP A 24 3.55 -4.78 -4.30
N PHE A 25 4.12 -4.78 -3.11
CA PHE A 25 5.40 -5.43 -2.83
C PHE A 25 5.25 -6.95 -2.88
N GLN A 26 6.33 -7.66 -3.15
CA GLN A 26 6.38 -9.11 -3.14
C GLN A 26 7.20 -9.60 -1.95
N GLY A 27 6.70 -10.65 -1.29
CA GLY A 27 7.25 -11.25 -0.08
C GLY A 27 6.43 -10.86 1.16
N CYS A 28 5.97 -11.87 1.91
CA CYS A 28 5.30 -11.70 3.20
C CYS A 28 5.41 -12.96 4.04
N THR A 29 5.98 -12.84 5.23
CA THR A 29 6.11 -13.95 6.18
C THR A 29 5.02 -13.96 7.27
N LEU A 30 4.07 -13.02 7.22
CA LEU A 30 2.99 -12.94 8.21
C LEU A 30 1.95 -14.06 8.03
N HIS A 31 1.74 -14.52 6.77
CA HIS A 31 0.86 -15.63 6.42
C HIS A 31 -0.51 -15.57 7.10
N CYS A 32 -1.16 -14.40 7.09
CA CYS A 32 -2.48 -14.21 7.70
C CYS A 32 -3.48 -15.24 7.14
N PRO A 33 -4.21 -15.97 7.98
CA PRO A 33 -5.21 -16.95 7.53
C PRO A 33 -6.28 -16.28 6.65
N GLY A 34 -6.47 -16.80 5.44
CA GLY A 34 -7.43 -16.27 4.47
C GLY A 34 -7.02 -14.95 3.82
N CYS A 35 -5.73 -14.59 3.83
CA CYS A 35 -5.19 -13.41 3.14
C CYS A 35 -5.73 -13.33 1.71
N PHE A 36 -6.24 -12.16 1.31
CA PHE A 36 -6.80 -11.96 -0.04
C PHE A 36 -5.72 -11.69 -1.11
N ASN A 37 -4.45 -11.50 -0.71
CA ASN A 37 -3.30 -11.37 -1.61
C ASN A 37 -2.27 -12.51 -1.46
N PRO A 38 -2.65 -13.80 -1.46
CA PRO A 38 -1.72 -14.90 -1.18
C PRO A 38 -0.60 -15.03 -2.23
N LEU A 39 -0.82 -14.52 -3.43
CA LEU A 39 0.18 -14.51 -4.51
C LEU A 39 1.39 -13.62 -4.20
N THR A 40 1.27 -12.69 -3.25
CA THR A 40 2.35 -11.83 -2.81
C THR A 40 3.24 -12.43 -1.71
N HIS A 41 2.91 -13.63 -1.18
CA HIS A 41 3.65 -14.21 -0.05
C HIS A 41 5.04 -14.70 -0.43
N ASP A 42 5.18 -15.39 -1.56
CA ASP A 42 6.43 -16.03 -1.95
C ASP A 42 7.49 -14.98 -2.33
N PRO A 43 8.56 -14.81 -1.54
CA PRO A 43 9.58 -13.82 -1.82
C PRO A 43 10.44 -14.13 -3.05
N ALA A 44 10.37 -15.35 -3.60
CA ALA A 44 11.08 -15.72 -4.82
C ALA A 44 10.33 -15.29 -6.09
N LYS A 45 9.03 -15.00 -5.99
CA LYS A 45 8.18 -14.54 -7.11
C LYS A 45 8.24 -13.03 -7.29
N GLY A 46 7.43 -12.54 -8.22
CA GLY A 46 7.35 -11.12 -8.57
C GLY A 46 8.50 -10.64 -9.47
N LYS A 47 8.49 -9.35 -9.76
CA LYS A 47 9.48 -8.68 -10.61
C LYS A 47 10.50 -7.97 -9.73
N ILE A 48 11.78 -8.10 -10.07
CA ILE A 48 12.85 -7.26 -9.50
C ILE A 48 12.98 -6.02 -10.38
N THR A 49 12.98 -4.87 -9.75
CA THR A 49 13.25 -3.57 -10.40
C THR A 49 14.15 -2.74 -9.49
N THR A 50 14.61 -1.59 -9.93
CA THR A 50 15.29 -0.63 -9.06
C THR A 50 14.27 0.30 -8.41
N VAL A 51 14.58 0.84 -7.24
CA VAL A 51 13.73 1.83 -6.56
C VAL A 51 13.53 3.07 -7.45
N GLU A 52 14.56 3.48 -8.18
CA GLU A 52 14.49 4.63 -9.11
C GLU A 52 13.54 4.37 -10.30
N GLN A 53 13.58 3.16 -10.87
CA GLN A 53 12.64 2.77 -11.93
C GLN A 53 11.21 2.70 -11.41
N LEU A 54 11.02 2.12 -10.22
CA LEU A 54 9.70 2.05 -9.58
C LEU A 54 9.15 3.46 -9.30
N PHE A 55 9.98 4.36 -8.77
CA PHE A 55 9.60 5.77 -8.59
C PHE A 55 9.12 6.39 -9.91
N SER A 56 9.88 6.20 -10.99
CA SER A 56 9.52 6.73 -12.30
C SER A 56 8.18 6.15 -12.82
N GLU A 57 7.97 4.83 -12.68
CA GLU A 57 6.73 4.17 -13.08
C GLU A 57 5.52 4.67 -12.26
N LEU A 58 5.70 4.94 -10.97
CA LEU A 58 4.64 5.43 -10.08
C LEU A 58 4.28 6.91 -10.30
N THR A 59 5.19 7.71 -10.87
CA THR A 59 5.00 9.16 -11.00
C THR A 59 4.79 9.65 -12.43
N ILE A 60 4.92 8.77 -13.43
CA ILE A 60 4.76 9.14 -14.84
C ILE A 60 3.31 9.52 -15.19
N ILE A 61 2.33 8.89 -14.56
CA ILE A 61 0.91 9.20 -14.75
C ILE A 61 0.46 10.07 -13.58
N PRO A 62 -0.14 11.25 -13.84
CA PRO A 62 -0.65 12.14 -12.79
C PRO A 62 -1.61 11.41 -11.85
N CYS A 63 -1.45 11.63 -10.54
CA CYS A 63 -2.30 11.07 -9.50
C CYS A 63 -2.33 12.00 -8.28
N ASP A 64 -3.27 11.76 -7.36
CA ASP A 64 -3.41 12.52 -6.12
C ASP A 64 -2.55 11.96 -4.99
N GLY A 65 -1.96 10.78 -5.18
CA GLY A 65 -1.05 10.18 -4.22
C GLY A 65 -0.66 8.74 -4.55
N ILE A 66 0.27 8.21 -3.78
CA ILE A 66 0.82 6.86 -3.95
C ILE A 66 0.29 5.94 -2.84
N THR A 67 -0.08 4.71 -3.22
CA THR A 67 -0.43 3.65 -2.26
C THR A 67 0.57 2.51 -2.36
N ILE A 68 1.14 2.12 -1.23
CA ILE A 68 2.07 1.00 -1.09
C ILE A 68 1.40 -0.10 -0.28
N SER A 69 1.28 -1.29 -0.87
CA SER A 69 0.61 -2.45 -0.30
C SER A 69 1.33 -3.74 -0.74
N GLY A 70 0.64 -4.88 -0.77
CA GLY A 70 1.10 -6.12 -1.39
C GLY A 70 1.31 -7.24 -0.42
N GLY A 71 2.51 -7.79 -0.36
CA GLY A 71 2.97 -8.64 0.72
C GLY A 71 3.14 -7.82 1.99
N GLU A 72 4.35 -7.73 2.52
CA GLU A 72 4.61 -6.84 3.65
C GLU A 72 5.71 -5.83 3.26
N PRO A 73 5.37 -4.54 3.04
CA PRO A 73 6.34 -3.54 2.60
C PRO A 73 7.51 -3.38 3.57
N PHE A 74 7.28 -3.49 4.87
CA PHE A 74 8.33 -3.37 5.89
C PHE A 74 9.27 -4.57 5.95
N GLN A 75 9.05 -5.63 5.16
CA GLN A 75 10.01 -6.73 4.98
C GLN A 75 11.04 -6.46 3.88
N GLN A 76 10.95 -5.31 3.20
CA GLN A 76 12.00 -4.75 2.33
C GLN A 76 12.36 -3.34 2.84
N PRO A 77 12.84 -3.19 4.09
CA PRO A 77 12.83 -1.91 4.80
C PRO A 77 13.73 -0.85 4.15
N GLU A 78 14.91 -1.23 3.65
CA GLU A 78 15.84 -0.28 3.02
C GLU A 78 15.26 0.23 1.68
N ALA A 79 14.67 -0.66 0.89
CA ALA A 79 14.06 -0.30 -0.39
C ALA A 79 12.78 0.52 -0.20
N LEU A 80 11.97 0.19 0.82
CA LEU A 80 10.81 1.00 1.22
C LEU A 80 11.25 2.40 1.61
N GLN A 81 12.24 2.53 2.48
CA GLN A 81 12.74 3.83 2.94
C GLN A 81 13.28 4.68 1.79
N GLU A 82 14.07 4.09 0.88
CA GLU A 82 14.59 4.80 -0.31
C GLU A 82 13.45 5.27 -1.21
N LEU A 83 12.44 4.43 -1.47
CA LEU A 83 11.27 4.81 -2.27
C LEU A 83 10.49 5.96 -1.62
N LEU A 84 10.20 5.87 -0.33
CA LEU A 84 9.50 6.91 0.42
C LEU A 84 10.25 8.24 0.39
N GLN A 85 11.58 8.19 0.52
CA GLN A 85 12.42 9.40 0.44
C GLN A 85 12.35 10.03 -0.95
N LEU A 86 12.45 9.24 -2.04
CA LEU A 86 12.31 9.75 -3.41
C LEU A 86 10.94 10.36 -3.66
N LEU A 87 9.87 9.70 -3.18
CA LEU A 87 8.50 10.22 -3.31
C LEU A 87 8.36 11.57 -2.61
N ARG A 88 8.88 11.70 -1.40
CA ARG A 88 8.84 12.94 -0.63
C ARG A 88 9.63 14.07 -1.31
N ASP A 89 10.87 13.79 -1.72
CA ASP A 89 11.80 14.83 -2.19
C ASP A 89 11.50 15.29 -3.61
N ARG A 90 11.04 14.38 -4.48
CA ARG A 90 10.94 14.64 -5.91
C ARG A 90 9.52 14.78 -6.45
N SER A 91 8.54 14.14 -5.83
CA SER A 91 7.14 14.24 -6.27
C SER A 91 6.27 15.07 -5.34
N GLY A 92 6.57 15.06 -4.06
CA GLY A 92 5.73 15.69 -3.05
C GLY A 92 4.34 15.04 -2.90
N LEU A 93 4.08 13.89 -3.53
CA LEU A 93 2.80 13.18 -3.45
C LEU A 93 2.59 12.57 -2.05
N PRO A 94 1.37 12.63 -1.50
CA PRO A 94 1.07 11.96 -0.25
C PRO A 94 1.06 10.44 -0.39
N VAL A 95 1.58 9.75 0.63
CA VAL A 95 1.78 8.30 0.63
C VAL A 95 0.90 7.63 1.67
N LEU A 96 0.10 6.66 1.22
CA LEU A 96 -0.63 5.70 2.05
C LEU A 96 0.10 4.35 2.01
N VAL A 97 0.33 3.76 3.18
CA VAL A 97 0.96 2.42 3.28
C VAL A 97 0.03 1.47 4.03
N PHE A 98 -0.07 0.23 3.54
CA PHE A 98 -0.68 -0.89 4.24
C PHE A 98 0.41 -1.78 4.84
N SER A 99 0.22 -2.20 6.09
CA SER A 99 1.10 -3.14 6.78
C SER A 99 0.30 -4.13 7.62
N GLY A 100 0.74 -5.37 7.64
CA GLY A 100 0.21 -6.38 8.55
C GLY A 100 0.80 -6.31 9.96
N TYR A 101 1.82 -5.51 10.20
CA TYR A 101 2.32 -5.22 11.56
C TYR A 101 1.38 -4.25 12.27
N SER A 102 1.28 -4.33 13.60
CA SER A 102 0.63 -3.31 14.41
C SER A 102 1.46 -2.02 14.45
N TYR A 103 0.82 -0.89 14.70
CA TYR A 103 1.53 0.40 14.83
C TYR A 103 2.66 0.35 15.86
N ARG A 104 2.40 -0.31 17.00
CA ARG A 104 3.43 -0.51 18.04
C ARG A 104 4.64 -1.27 17.53
N GLN A 105 4.45 -2.39 16.82
CA GLN A 105 5.57 -3.16 16.25
C GLN A 105 6.40 -2.31 15.27
N LEU A 106 5.74 -1.46 14.48
CA LEU A 106 6.43 -0.57 13.55
C LEU A 106 7.23 0.53 14.26
N CYS A 107 6.73 1.04 15.39
CA CYS A 107 7.45 2.02 16.21
C CYS A 107 8.67 1.42 16.93
N ASP A 108 8.56 0.17 17.40
CA ASP A 108 9.58 -0.48 18.23
C ASP A 108 10.84 -0.88 17.42
N VAL A 109 10.76 -0.96 16.08
CA VAL A 109 11.88 -1.32 15.21
C VAL A 109 12.48 -0.08 14.57
N PRO A 110 13.77 0.26 14.82
CA PRO A 110 14.38 1.51 14.35
C PRO A 110 14.32 1.74 12.84
N HIS A 111 14.48 0.70 12.02
CA HIS A 111 14.37 0.81 10.56
C HIS A 111 12.95 1.13 10.12
N PHE A 112 11.93 0.57 10.76
CA PHE A 112 10.52 0.81 10.44
C PHE A 112 10.10 2.21 10.89
N SER A 113 10.52 2.63 12.09
CA SER A 113 10.17 3.93 12.64
C SER A 113 10.69 5.10 11.80
N ARG A 114 11.83 4.94 11.11
CA ARG A 114 12.33 5.95 10.16
C ARG A 114 11.42 6.08 8.94
N SER A 115 10.94 4.95 8.42
CA SER A 115 10.00 4.96 7.29
C SER A 115 8.66 5.60 7.67
N LEU A 116 8.19 5.44 8.91
CA LEU A 116 6.96 6.08 9.39
C LEU A 116 7.00 7.62 9.29
N GLN A 117 8.17 8.24 9.41
CA GLN A 117 8.33 9.69 9.27
C GLN A 117 8.13 10.20 7.82
N LEU A 118 8.13 9.28 6.86
CA LEU A 118 7.98 9.57 5.43
C LEU A 118 6.60 9.18 4.89
N ILE A 119 5.75 8.59 5.71
CA ILE A 119 4.39 8.13 5.38
C ILE A 119 3.39 9.15 5.87
N ASP A 120 2.33 9.43 5.11
CA ASP A 120 1.29 10.38 5.50
C ASP A 120 0.10 9.68 6.16
N ALA A 121 -0.28 8.49 5.65
CA ALA A 121 -1.31 7.66 6.26
C ALA A 121 -0.87 6.18 6.25
N LEU A 122 -1.22 5.47 7.31
CA LEU A 122 -0.90 4.07 7.50
C LEU A 122 -2.17 3.30 7.89
N ILE A 123 -2.45 2.21 7.17
CA ILE A 123 -3.42 1.21 7.62
C ILE A 123 -2.62 -0.01 8.10
N CYS A 124 -2.69 -0.30 9.40
CA CYS A 124 -1.82 -1.28 10.04
C CYS A 124 -2.59 -2.28 10.91
N GLY A 125 -2.01 -3.46 11.05
CA GLY A 125 -2.56 -4.59 11.79
C GLY A 125 -2.73 -5.83 10.91
N PRO A 126 -2.63 -7.04 11.50
CA PRO A 126 -2.74 -8.28 10.75
C PRO A 126 -4.15 -8.43 10.17
N TYR A 127 -4.24 -8.89 8.92
CA TYR A 127 -5.54 -9.22 8.34
C TYR A 127 -6.22 -10.37 9.09
N ARG A 128 -7.50 -10.20 9.39
CA ARG A 128 -8.35 -11.20 10.02
C ARG A 128 -9.65 -11.38 9.24
N LYS A 129 -9.76 -12.51 8.54
CA LYS A 129 -10.93 -12.83 7.71
C LYS A 129 -12.24 -12.89 8.51
N ASP A 130 -12.17 -13.24 9.78
CA ASP A 130 -13.32 -13.32 10.71
C ASP A 130 -13.81 -11.93 11.19
N LEU A 131 -13.04 -10.88 10.94
CA LEU A 131 -13.35 -9.51 11.33
C LEU A 131 -13.55 -8.60 10.11
N GLN A 132 -14.50 -8.94 9.25
CA GLN A 132 -14.80 -8.10 8.08
C GLN A 132 -15.27 -6.71 8.54
N PRO A 133 -14.78 -5.64 7.88
CA PRO A 133 -15.16 -4.30 8.27
C PRO A 133 -16.62 -4.01 7.95
N ALA A 134 -17.24 -3.14 8.74
CA ALA A 134 -18.47 -2.47 8.33
C ALA A 134 -18.20 -1.65 7.06
N TYR A 135 -19.19 -1.54 6.18
CA TYR A 135 -19.09 -0.94 4.82
C TYR A 135 -18.51 0.48 4.76
N GLU A 136 -18.40 1.18 5.87
CA GLU A 136 -17.98 2.59 5.93
C GLU A 136 -16.48 2.76 6.22
N ARG A 137 -15.75 1.67 6.49
CA ARG A 137 -14.34 1.75 6.89
C ARG A 137 -13.42 1.28 5.76
N PHE A 138 -12.50 2.15 5.37
CA PHE A 138 -11.44 1.81 4.41
C PHE A 138 -10.33 0.98 5.11
N CYS A 139 -10.62 -0.28 5.40
CA CYS A 139 -9.68 -1.27 5.92
C CYS A 139 -10.10 -2.68 5.47
N SER A 140 -9.17 -3.62 5.45
CA SER A 140 -9.46 -5.01 5.01
C SER A 140 -10.07 -5.88 6.11
N SER A 141 -9.89 -5.51 7.38
CA SER A 141 -10.50 -6.17 8.56
C SER A 141 -10.65 -5.17 9.71
N ASP A 142 -11.66 -5.37 10.55
CA ASP A 142 -12.09 -4.39 11.55
C ASP A 142 -11.06 -4.11 12.68
N ASN A 143 -10.11 -5.02 12.88
CA ASN A 143 -9.00 -4.84 13.81
C ASN A 143 -7.86 -3.96 13.28
N GLN A 144 -7.88 -3.59 11.99
CA GLN A 144 -6.85 -2.70 11.44
C GLN A 144 -7.12 -1.26 11.82
N GLU A 145 -6.04 -0.51 12.03
CA GLU A 145 -6.06 0.89 12.44
C GLU A 145 -5.66 1.80 11.28
N LEU A 146 -6.39 2.90 11.10
CA LEU A 146 -5.96 4.03 10.30
C LEU A 146 -5.22 5.02 11.21
N VAL A 147 -3.93 5.22 10.94
CA VAL A 147 -3.07 6.17 11.64
C VAL A 147 -2.66 7.27 10.66
N LEU A 148 -3.05 8.51 10.93
CA LEU A 148 -2.55 9.67 10.20
C LEU A 148 -1.23 10.10 10.81
N LEU A 149 -0.18 10.17 10.00
CA LEU A 149 1.20 10.48 10.41
C LEU A 149 1.62 11.89 10.00
N SER A 150 0.79 12.58 9.19
CA SER A 150 0.94 13.98 8.82
C SER A 150 -0.43 14.67 8.73
N ASP A 151 -0.44 15.97 8.44
CA ASP A 151 -1.64 16.79 8.22
C ASP A 151 -2.14 16.79 6.77
N ARG A 152 -1.59 15.91 5.92
CA ARG A 152 -1.93 15.86 4.48
C ARG A 152 -3.23 15.12 4.20
N TYR A 153 -3.78 14.42 5.18
CA TYR A 153 -5.06 13.73 5.12
C TYR A 153 -5.92 14.05 6.33
N ASP A 154 -7.24 14.12 6.10
CA ASP A 154 -8.25 14.05 7.15
C ASP A 154 -8.87 12.64 7.19
N LYS A 155 -9.26 12.17 8.37
CA LYS A 155 -9.90 10.86 8.52
C LYS A 155 -11.18 10.71 7.70
N THR A 156 -11.88 11.79 7.45
CA THR A 156 -13.13 11.80 6.67
C THR A 156 -12.88 11.44 5.21
N GLU A 157 -11.68 11.67 4.68
CA GLU A 157 -11.32 11.29 3.31
C GLU A 157 -11.26 9.76 3.12
N PHE A 158 -11.14 9.00 4.20
CA PHE A 158 -11.16 7.53 4.19
C PHE A 158 -12.56 6.94 4.35
N ASN A 159 -13.59 7.77 4.53
CA ASN A 159 -14.97 7.35 4.59
C ASN A 159 -15.56 7.22 3.18
N ASN A 160 -16.42 6.23 2.98
CA ASN A 160 -17.16 6.04 1.73
C ASN A 160 -16.29 5.88 0.47
N LEU A 161 -15.04 5.45 0.62
CA LEU A 161 -14.20 5.09 -0.52
C LEU A 161 -14.72 3.82 -1.20
N PRO A 162 -14.57 3.69 -2.52
CA PRO A 162 -14.85 2.43 -3.21
C PRO A 162 -14.02 1.29 -2.60
N LEU A 163 -14.67 0.22 -2.17
CA LEU A 163 -13.97 -0.95 -1.64
C LEU A 163 -13.40 -1.83 -2.75
N GLY A 164 -13.86 -1.65 -3.97
CA GLY A 164 -13.37 -2.33 -5.16
C GLY A 164 -13.79 -1.63 -6.44
N GLU A 165 -13.01 -1.84 -7.49
CA GLU A 165 -13.26 -1.31 -8.83
C GLU A 165 -12.80 -2.28 -9.90
N PHE A 166 -13.38 -2.17 -11.08
CA PHE A 166 -12.87 -2.79 -12.30
C PHE A 166 -12.26 -1.70 -13.18
N ILE A 167 -10.99 -1.89 -13.54
CA ILE A 167 -10.28 -1.05 -14.50
C ILE A 167 -10.18 -1.84 -15.80
N ILE A 168 -10.70 -1.26 -16.89
CA ILE A 168 -10.67 -1.86 -18.23
C ILE A 168 -9.69 -1.03 -19.07
N ASP A 169 -8.67 -1.68 -19.62
CA ASP A 169 -7.71 -1.06 -20.52
C ASP A 169 -8.26 -0.90 -21.96
N GLN A 170 -7.48 -0.27 -22.83
CA GLN A 170 -7.89 -0.02 -24.23
C GLN A 170 -8.00 -1.31 -25.06
N GLU A 171 -7.34 -2.38 -24.63
CA GLU A 171 -7.39 -3.70 -25.23
C GLU A 171 -8.58 -4.55 -24.74
N GLY A 172 -9.35 -4.03 -23.75
CA GLY A 172 -10.51 -4.70 -23.17
C GLY A 172 -10.16 -5.67 -22.02
N ASN A 173 -8.91 -5.68 -21.53
CA ASN A 173 -8.55 -6.47 -20.34
C ASN A 173 -9.09 -5.81 -19.09
N ALA A 174 -9.74 -6.59 -18.23
CA ALA A 174 -10.30 -6.11 -16.97
C ALA A 174 -9.41 -6.53 -15.80
N VAL A 175 -9.04 -5.56 -14.94
CA VAL A 175 -8.34 -5.79 -13.68
C VAL A 175 -9.24 -5.38 -12.54
N PHE A 176 -9.49 -6.28 -11.60
CA PHE A 176 -10.13 -5.93 -10.34
C PHE A 176 -9.09 -5.45 -9.33
N SER A 177 -9.39 -4.37 -8.61
CA SER A 177 -8.57 -3.83 -7.53
C SER A 177 -9.44 -3.32 -6.40
N GLY A 178 -8.92 -3.38 -5.18
CA GLY A 178 -9.60 -2.90 -3.97
C GLY A 178 -9.13 -3.62 -2.72
N ILE A 179 -9.81 -3.32 -1.62
CA ILE A 179 -9.53 -3.88 -0.29
C ILE A 179 -10.55 -4.92 0.17
N CYS A 180 -11.54 -5.23 -0.65
CA CYS A 180 -12.50 -6.32 -0.43
C CYS A 180 -12.12 -7.57 -1.24
N ALA A 181 -12.36 -8.73 -0.68
CA ALA A 181 -12.24 -10.04 -1.32
C ALA A 181 -13.64 -10.56 -1.71
#